data_9428f8720566c0b321bee7a0a7d43502
#
_entry.id   9428f8720566c0b321bee7a0a7d43502
#
_cell.length_a   1.000
_cell.length_b   1.000
_cell.length_c   1.000
_cell.angle_alpha   90.00
_cell.angle_beta   90.00
_cell.angle_gamma   90.00
#
_symmetry.space_group_name_H-M   'P 1'
#
loop_
_entity.id
_entity.type
_entity.pdbx_description
1 polymer ?
#
loop_
_entity_poly.entity_id
_entity_poly.type
_entity_poly.pdbx_seq_one_letter_code
_entity_poly.pdbx_strand_id
1 'polypeptide(L)'
;MKHMLLSYIVPVYNTAPYVLRCLETLVDQGIDVDDYEVVVVDDGSPDDSRSIIEGFIATHPQVRLISQPNAGLSAARNTGIKHARGRYLQFVDSDDYLEVGKIGALLRRAIEQNLDILLFNHRNVDIDGNPIPAASAADFPSTSPATGPEYLSNHPMIPYAWRYLLSADYLNRTGYRFDPELRICEDGPFMSRIMLNADRVAYEDVIAYCYVSRGDSFMHNPDPKHLRHRMMGQVEAAASINEAMSQFESATGTTPPASVAGMRNVYLYFAMTKALECGYVQEVLERIRQHGLYPFPCVGPEANYHGVKWKVIHGLMMRPRLWNLLSKVYRAIRK
;
A
#
# COMPACT_ATOMS: atom_id res chain seq x y z
N MET A 1 24.84 2.64 -23.77
CA MET A 1 23.92 1.54 -23.43
C MET A 1 22.51 2.11 -23.31
N LYS A 2 21.50 1.50 -23.93
CA LYS A 2 20.09 1.91 -23.77
C LYS A 2 19.75 1.70 -22.29
N HIS A 3 19.21 2.73 -21.64
CA HIS A 3 18.85 2.64 -20.22
C HIS A 3 17.45 2.03 -20.10
N MET A 4 17.30 1.00 -19.30
CA MET A 4 16.01 0.43 -18.92
C MET A 4 15.13 1.53 -18.32
N LEU A 5 13.90 1.69 -18.82
CA LEU A 5 13.01 2.76 -18.37
C LEU A 5 12.12 2.34 -17.21
N LEU A 6 11.65 1.07 -17.20
CA LEU A 6 10.72 0.58 -16.21
C LEU A 6 11.12 -0.80 -15.69
N SER A 7 11.02 -1.01 -14.37
CA SER A 7 10.99 -2.33 -13.76
C SER A 7 9.66 -2.54 -13.05
N TYR A 8 8.88 -3.51 -13.49
CA TYR A 8 7.79 -4.05 -12.68
C TYR A 8 8.38 -4.94 -11.59
N ILE A 9 7.91 -4.81 -10.36
CA ILE A 9 8.28 -5.65 -9.23
C ILE A 9 7.04 -6.42 -8.78
N VAL A 10 7.08 -7.74 -8.95
CA VAL A 10 5.95 -8.64 -8.68
C VAL A 10 6.33 -9.59 -7.55
N PRO A 11 5.96 -9.29 -6.29
CA PRO A 11 6.10 -10.23 -5.20
C PRO A 11 5.07 -11.37 -5.34
N VAL A 12 5.52 -12.60 -5.19
CA VAL A 12 4.69 -13.80 -5.36
C VAL A 12 4.79 -14.69 -4.13
N TYR A 13 3.64 -15.05 -3.56
CA TYR A 13 3.52 -16.08 -2.55
C TYR A 13 2.14 -16.71 -2.60
N ASN A 14 2.05 -17.99 -2.98
CA ASN A 14 0.80 -18.76 -3.00
C ASN A 14 -0.30 -18.11 -3.87
N THR A 15 0.04 -17.76 -5.12
CA THR A 15 -0.87 -17.08 -6.08
C THR A 15 -0.96 -17.80 -7.43
N ALA A 16 -0.73 -19.10 -7.48
CA ALA A 16 -0.78 -19.90 -8.72
C ALA A 16 -2.03 -19.67 -9.59
N PRO A 17 -3.24 -19.49 -9.05
CA PRO A 17 -4.43 -19.23 -9.87
C PRO A 17 -4.44 -17.87 -10.59
N TYR A 18 -3.61 -16.93 -10.17
CA TYR A 18 -3.70 -15.51 -10.57
C TYR A 18 -2.47 -15.01 -11.32
N VAL A 19 -1.28 -15.52 -10.98
CA VAL A 19 0.01 -15.00 -11.41
C VAL A 19 0.16 -14.95 -12.93
N LEU A 20 -0.42 -15.88 -13.66
CA LEU A 20 -0.36 -15.90 -15.13
C LEU A 20 -1.05 -14.66 -15.72
N ARG A 21 -2.31 -14.37 -15.30
CA ARG A 21 -3.05 -13.18 -15.74
C ARG A 21 -2.30 -11.89 -15.39
N CYS A 22 -1.72 -11.82 -14.20
CA CYS A 22 -0.87 -10.70 -13.81
C CYS A 22 0.24 -10.49 -14.84
N LEU A 23 1.06 -11.49 -15.09
CA LEU A 23 2.21 -11.42 -16.00
C LEU A 23 1.82 -11.08 -17.44
N GLU A 24 0.74 -11.65 -17.97
CA GLU A 24 0.25 -11.39 -19.33
C GLU A 24 -0.07 -9.91 -19.54
N THR A 25 -0.66 -9.23 -18.54
CA THR A 25 -0.97 -7.80 -18.68
C THR A 25 0.26 -6.91 -18.55
N LEU A 26 1.33 -7.33 -17.86
CA LEU A 26 2.56 -6.55 -17.71
C LEU A 26 3.35 -6.45 -19.03
N VAL A 27 3.25 -7.45 -19.88
CA VAL A 27 3.98 -7.49 -21.14
C VAL A 27 3.22 -6.81 -22.30
N ASP A 28 2.01 -6.32 -22.06
CA ASP A 28 1.16 -5.64 -23.03
C ASP A 28 0.82 -4.19 -22.59
N GLN A 29 1.86 -3.37 -22.39
CA GLN A 29 1.71 -2.00 -21.91
C GLN A 29 2.12 -0.92 -22.94
N GLY A 30 2.34 -1.32 -24.21
CA GLY A 30 2.76 -0.39 -25.25
C GLY A 30 4.14 0.21 -24.99
N ILE A 31 5.02 -0.53 -24.31
CA ILE A 31 6.42 -0.21 -24.03
C ILE A 31 7.29 -1.16 -24.84
N ASP A 32 8.35 -0.65 -25.48
CA ASP A 32 9.31 -1.47 -26.21
C ASP A 32 9.93 -2.52 -25.27
N VAL A 33 10.05 -3.76 -25.75
CA VAL A 33 10.56 -4.90 -24.96
C VAL A 33 11.95 -4.65 -24.35
N ASP A 34 12.76 -3.83 -25.02
CA ASP A 34 14.09 -3.45 -24.52
C ASP A 34 14.08 -2.34 -23.47
N ASP A 35 12.93 -1.70 -23.23
CA ASP A 35 12.79 -0.55 -22.33
C ASP A 35 12.19 -0.92 -20.97
N TYR A 36 11.72 -2.15 -20.78
CA TYR A 36 11.20 -2.60 -19.49
C TYR A 36 11.64 -4.02 -19.12
N GLU A 37 11.55 -4.32 -17.86
CA GLU A 37 11.71 -5.66 -17.31
C GLU A 37 10.61 -5.97 -16.29
N VAL A 38 10.36 -7.26 -16.07
CA VAL A 38 9.51 -7.76 -14.98
C VAL A 38 10.37 -8.57 -14.03
N VAL A 39 10.52 -8.07 -12.80
CA VAL A 39 11.26 -8.72 -11.72
C VAL A 39 10.25 -9.43 -10.83
N VAL A 40 10.07 -10.73 -11.06
CA VAL A 40 9.22 -11.57 -10.22
C VAL A 40 10.03 -12.06 -9.04
N VAL A 41 9.53 -11.86 -7.83
CA VAL A 41 10.19 -12.34 -6.60
C VAL A 41 9.30 -13.39 -5.94
N ASP A 42 9.66 -14.67 -6.12
CA ASP A 42 9.00 -15.77 -5.44
C ASP A 42 9.50 -15.87 -4.01
N ASP A 43 8.62 -15.56 -3.06
CA ASP A 43 8.90 -15.56 -1.62
C ASP A 43 8.67 -16.95 -0.99
N GLY A 44 9.12 -18.01 -1.70
CA GLY A 44 9.03 -19.38 -1.23
C GLY A 44 7.61 -19.94 -1.32
N SER A 45 6.94 -19.76 -2.47
CA SER A 45 5.58 -20.26 -2.71
C SER A 45 5.49 -21.77 -2.54
N PRO A 46 4.50 -22.28 -1.78
CA PRO A 46 4.29 -23.71 -1.59
C PRO A 46 3.45 -24.38 -2.71
N ASP A 47 2.85 -23.55 -3.58
CA ASP A 47 1.98 -23.95 -4.69
C ASP A 47 2.73 -23.94 -6.05
N ASP A 48 2.00 -24.11 -7.14
CA ASP A 48 2.53 -24.15 -8.51
C ASP A 48 2.92 -22.77 -9.07
N SER A 49 2.88 -21.69 -8.30
CA SER A 49 3.22 -20.34 -8.75
C SER A 49 4.57 -20.31 -9.47
N ARG A 50 5.58 -20.92 -8.88
CA ARG A 50 6.93 -20.96 -9.46
C ARG A 50 6.97 -21.63 -10.82
N SER A 51 6.37 -22.80 -10.98
CA SER A 51 6.38 -23.55 -12.25
C SER A 51 5.64 -22.80 -13.37
N ILE A 52 4.56 -22.08 -13.03
CA ILE A 52 3.82 -21.23 -13.97
C ILE A 52 4.72 -20.05 -14.45
N ILE A 53 5.44 -19.41 -13.53
CA ILE A 53 6.35 -18.31 -13.85
C ILE A 53 7.51 -18.81 -14.73
N GLU A 54 8.13 -19.95 -14.40
CA GLU A 54 9.21 -20.53 -15.18
C GLU A 54 8.74 -20.87 -16.61
N GLY A 55 7.51 -21.37 -16.78
CA GLY A 55 6.88 -21.58 -18.09
C GLY A 55 6.70 -20.27 -18.88
N PHE A 56 6.28 -19.22 -18.22
CA PHE A 56 6.09 -17.89 -18.85
C PHE A 56 7.42 -17.26 -19.31
N ILE A 57 8.46 -17.37 -18.53
CA ILE A 57 9.82 -16.86 -18.83
C ILE A 57 10.39 -17.48 -20.11
N ALA A 58 10.06 -18.73 -20.42
CA ALA A 58 10.58 -19.42 -21.60
C ALA A 58 10.27 -18.70 -22.91
N THR A 59 9.20 -17.90 -22.95
CA THR A 59 8.79 -17.12 -24.14
C THR A 59 8.86 -15.60 -23.94
N HIS A 60 9.22 -15.13 -22.73
CA HIS A 60 9.28 -13.71 -22.36
C HIS A 60 10.62 -13.36 -21.70
N PRO A 61 11.70 -13.15 -22.48
CA PRO A 61 13.05 -12.95 -21.95
C PRO A 61 13.23 -11.67 -21.09
N GLN A 62 12.31 -10.70 -21.17
CA GLN A 62 12.26 -9.53 -20.31
C GLN A 62 11.76 -9.81 -18.90
N VAL A 63 11.20 -11.03 -18.65
CA VAL A 63 10.74 -11.47 -17.32
C VAL A 63 11.83 -12.31 -16.68
N ARG A 64 12.13 -12.07 -15.43
CA ARG A 64 13.11 -12.85 -14.66
C ARG A 64 12.61 -13.16 -13.27
N LEU A 65 12.93 -14.34 -12.80
CA LEU A 65 12.54 -14.87 -11.50
C LEU A 65 13.71 -14.77 -10.52
N ILE A 66 13.41 -14.32 -9.32
CA ILE A 66 14.30 -14.35 -8.14
C ILE A 66 13.54 -15.16 -7.08
N SER A 67 14.15 -16.19 -6.55
CA SER A 67 13.55 -16.97 -5.45
C SER A 67 14.28 -16.68 -4.14
N GLN A 68 13.51 -16.57 -3.06
CA GLN A 68 14.03 -16.42 -1.71
C GLN A 68 13.23 -17.29 -0.72
N PRO A 69 13.80 -17.63 0.44
CA PRO A 69 13.02 -18.20 1.54
C PRO A 69 11.94 -17.18 1.98
N ASN A 70 10.76 -17.69 2.37
CA ASN A 70 9.66 -16.81 2.78
C ASN A 70 10.08 -15.82 3.87
N ALA A 71 10.07 -14.55 3.53
CA ALA A 71 10.44 -13.44 4.40
C ALA A 71 9.36 -12.36 4.48
N GLY A 72 8.24 -12.54 3.74
CA GLY A 72 7.08 -11.65 3.72
C GLY A 72 7.16 -10.58 2.63
N LEU A 73 5.99 -9.95 2.39
CA LEU A 73 5.76 -9.01 1.28
C LEU A 73 6.76 -7.85 1.23
N SER A 74 7.05 -7.22 2.39
CA SER A 74 8.04 -6.14 2.52
C SER A 74 9.42 -6.59 2.03
N ALA A 75 9.88 -7.78 2.45
CA ALA A 75 11.17 -8.32 2.06
C ALA A 75 11.22 -8.67 0.56
N ALA A 76 10.16 -9.26 0.01
CA ALA A 76 10.05 -9.57 -1.40
C ALA A 76 10.09 -8.29 -2.26
N ARG A 77 9.35 -7.23 -1.89
CA ARG A 77 9.41 -5.92 -2.57
C ARG A 77 10.79 -5.30 -2.48
N ASN A 78 11.47 -5.35 -1.32
CA ASN A 78 12.84 -4.86 -1.17
C ASN A 78 13.84 -5.65 -2.03
N THR A 79 13.68 -6.96 -2.14
CA THR A 79 14.47 -7.78 -3.06
C THR A 79 14.24 -7.34 -4.51
N GLY A 80 12.99 -7.08 -4.89
CA GLY A 80 12.67 -6.51 -6.20
C GLY A 80 13.34 -5.17 -6.46
N ILE A 81 13.27 -4.22 -5.51
CA ILE A 81 13.96 -2.92 -5.61
C ILE A 81 15.46 -3.10 -5.81
N LYS A 82 16.10 -3.99 -5.04
CA LYS A 82 17.54 -4.24 -5.12
C LYS A 82 17.98 -4.75 -6.51
N HIS A 83 17.14 -5.49 -7.20
CA HIS A 83 17.46 -6.11 -8.48
C HIS A 83 16.90 -5.35 -9.69
N ALA A 84 16.07 -4.35 -9.47
CA ALA A 84 15.51 -3.51 -10.52
C ALA A 84 16.60 -2.67 -11.21
N ARG A 85 16.45 -2.52 -12.54
CA ARG A 85 17.37 -1.75 -13.41
C ARG A 85 16.70 -0.56 -14.09
N GLY A 86 15.36 -0.49 -13.98
CA GLY A 86 14.55 0.56 -14.58
C GLY A 86 14.75 1.91 -13.91
N ARG A 87 14.64 2.97 -14.71
CA ARG A 87 14.59 4.34 -14.20
C ARG A 87 13.39 4.58 -13.28
N TYR A 88 12.28 3.92 -13.56
CA TYR A 88 11.07 3.91 -12.73
C TYR A 88 10.76 2.48 -12.28
N LEU A 89 10.12 2.39 -11.10
CA LEU A 89 9.66 1.14 -10.50
C LEU A 89 8.14 1.18 -10.35
N GLN A 90 7.48 0.07 -10.61
CA GLN A 90 6.07 -0.15 -10.29
C GLN A 90 5.89 -1.47 -9.56
N PHE A 91 5.27 -1.44 -8.39
CA PHE A 91 4.85 -2.66 -7.72
C PHE A 91 3.54 -3.15 -8.30
N VAL A 92 3.42 -4.45 -8.49
CA VAL A 92 2.17 -5.10 -8.93
C VAL A 92 1.99 -6.35 -8.08
N ASP A 93 0.89 -6.43 -7.35
CA ASP A 93 0.58 -7.61 -6.55
C ASP A 93 0.17 -8.75 -7.49
N SER A 94 0.68 -9.96 -7.25
CA SER A 94 0.59 -11.10 -8.19
C SER A 94 -0.82 -11.68 -8.36
N ASP A 95 -1.76 -11.24 -7.55
CA ASP A 95 -3.19 -11.58 -7.61
C ASP A 95 -4.05 -10.51 -8.30
N ASP A 96 -3.42 -9.40 -8.70
CA ASP A 96 -4.01 -8.28 -9.44
C ASP A 96 -3.50 -8.24 -10.89
N TYR A 97 -3.95 -7.24 -11.67
CA TYR A 97 -3.48 -7.05 -13.04
C TYR A 97 -3.57 -5.57 -13.49
N LEU A 98 -2.91 -5.25 -14.60
CA LEU A 98 -2.95 -3.90 -15.18
C LEU A 98 -3.97 -3.80 -16.32
N GLU A 99 -4.55 -2.60 -16.48
CA GLU A 99 -5.25 -2.25 -17.71
C GLU A 99 -4.25 -2.19 -18.88
N VAL A 100 -4.55 -2.91 -19.94
CA VAL A 100 -3.66 -3.02 -21.12
C VAL A 100 -3.38 -1.64 -21.74
N GLY A 101 -2.11 -1.39 -22.08
CA GLY A 101 -1.66 -0.19 -22.79
C GLY A 101 -1.68 1.12 -22.00
N LYS A 102 -1.90 1.10 -20.66
CA LYS A 102 -2.01 2.34 -19.87
C LYS A 102 -0.67 2.84 -19.31
N ILE A 103 0.22 1.94 -18.93
CA ILE A 103 1.47 2.31 -18.25
C ILE A 103 2.45 3.05 -19.17
N GLY A 104 2.48 2.74 -20.46
CA GLY A 104 3.39 3.42 -21.40
C GLY A 104 3.20 4.94 -21.46
N ALA A 105 1.96 5.44 -21.41
CA ALA A 105 1.68 6.88 -21.37
C ALA A 105 2.06 7.51 -20.02
N LEU A 106 1.75 6.83 -18.91
CA LEU A 106 2.12 7.27 -17.56
C LEU A 106 3.65 7.35 -17.39
N LEU A 107 4.37 6.35 -17.90
CA LEU A 107 5.84 6.33 -17.87
C LEU A 107 6.45 7.50 -18.67
N ARG A 108 5.94 7.77 -19.88
CA ARG A 108 6.39 8.93 -20.66
C ARG A 108 6.20 10.23 -19.90
N ARG A 109 5.02 10.46 -19.31
CA ARG A 109 4.77 11.63 -18.47
C ARG A 109 5.73 11.74 -17.30
N ALA A 110 5.96 10.64 -16.57
CA ALA A 110 6.88 10.60 -15.44
C ALA A 110 8.31 11.00 -15.86
N ILE A 111 8.76 10.49 -17.02
CA ILE A 111 10.09 10.80 -17.58
C ILE A 111 10.18 12.26 -18.03
N GLU A 112 9.22 12.76 -18.81
CA GLU A 112 9.21 14.12 -19.36
C GLU A 112 9.16 15.18 -18.28
N GLN A 113 8.40 14.92 -17.21
CA GLN A 113 8.29 15.84 -16.08
C GLN A 113 9.31 15.58 -14.98
N ASN A 114 10.20 14.60 -15.16
CA ASN A 114 11.22 14.17 -14.18
C ASN A 114 10.63 14.01 -12.75
N LEU A 115 9.55 13.24 -12.67
CA LEU A 115 8.84 13.05 -11.41
C LEU A 115 9.59 12.06 -10.49
N ASP A 116 9.61 12.35 -9.19
CA ASP A 116 9.99 11.36 -8.19
C ASP A 116 8.88 10.32 -8.05
N ILE A 117 7.61 10.78 -8.13
CA ILE A 117 6.43 9.96 -7.91
C ILE A 117 5.30 10.38 -8.87
N LEU A 118 4.76 9.44 -9.62
CA LEU A 118 3.52 9.61 -10.36
C LEU A 118 2.45 8.65 -9.83
N LEU A 119 1.36 9.20 -9.32
CA LEU A 119 0.17 8.43 -8.92
C LEU A 119 -0.77 8.26 -10.10
N PHE A 120 -1.54 7.16 -10.09
CA PHE A 120 -2.61 6.92 -11.05
C PHE A 120 -3.82 6.24 -10.38
N ASN A 121 -4.91 6.11 -11.10
CA ASN A 121 -6.14 5.56 -10.56
C ASN A 121 -6.25 4.04 -10.77
N HIS A 122 -7.21 3.42 -10.06
CA HIS A 122 -7.49 1.99 -10.13
C HIS A 122 -9.00 1.76 -10.17
N ARG A 123 -9.38 0.54 -10.49
CA ARG A 123 -10.74 0.03 -10.27
C ARG A 123 -10.71 -1.26 -9.47
N ASN A 124 -11.77 -1.49 -8.69
CA ASN A 124 -11.99 -2.80 -8.07
C ASN A 124 -12.77 -3.68 -9.06
N VAL A 125 -12.37 -4.93 -9.13
CA VAL A 125 -13.00 -5.95 -9.98
C VAL A 125 -13.24 -7.24 -9.20
N ASP A 126 -14.20 -8.04 -9.64
CA ASP A 126 -14.35 -9.42 -9.16
C ASP A 126 -13.31 -10.35 -9.83
N ILE A 127 -13.36 -11.64 -9.49
CA ILE A 127 -12.43 -12.64 -10.04
C ILE A 127 -12.54 -12.77 -11.56
N ASP A 128 -13.71 -12.50 -12.13
CA ASP A 128 -13.99 -12.56 -13.57
C ASP A 128 -13.60 -11.26 -14.29
N GLY A 129 -13.21 -10.21 -13.54
CA GLY A 129 -12.81 -8.91 -14.05
C GLY A 129 -13.96 -7.91 -14.21
N ASN A 130 -15.17 -8.22 -13.71
CA ASN A 130 -16.28 -7.29 -13.75
C ASN A 130 -16.08 -6.18 -12.70
N PRO A 131 -16.34 -4.90 -13.05
CA PRO A 131 -16.18 -3.80 -12.11
C PRO A 131 -17.10 -3.95 -10.89
N ILE A 132 -16.54 -3.74 -9.70
CA ILE A 132 -17.25 -3.67 -8.44
C ILE A 132 -17.31 -2.21 -7.99
N PRO A 133 -18.47 -1.67 -7.56
CA PRO A 133 -18.52 -0.32 -7.02
C PRO A 133 -17.55 -0.16 -5.85
N ALA A 134 -16.57 0.72 -5.99
CA ALA A 134 -15.64 1.05 -4.93
C ALA A 134 -16.26 2.09 -3.99
N ALA A 135 -16.03 1.93 -2.69
CA ALA A 135 -16.48 2.91 -1.69
C ALA A 135 -15.73 4.25 -1.77
N SER A 136 -14.62 4.33 -2.49
CA SER A 136 -13.82 5.55 -2.67
C SER A 136 -12.82 5.42 -3.82
N ALA A 137 -13.24 5.63 -5.05
CA ALA A 137 -12.29 6.15 -6.03
C ALA A 137 -12.05 7.64 -5.64
N ALA A 138 -10.80 8.04 -5.47
CA ALA A 138 -10.50 9.46 -5.33
C ALA A 138 -10.61 10.08 -6.74
N ASP A 139 -11.81 10.56 -7.07
CA ASP A 139 -12.08 11.26 -8.32
C ASP A 139 -11.66 12.72 -8.16
N PHE A 140 -10.44 13.02 -8.50
CA PHE A 140 -9.96 14.39 -8.69
C PHE A 140 -9.18 14.46 -10.00
N PRO A 141 -9.14 15.64 -10.68
CA PRO A 141 -8.48 15.78 -11.97
C PRO A 141 -6.97 15.59 -11.84
N SER A 142 -6.33 15.24 -12.96
CA SER A 142 -4.86 15.18 -13.08
C SER A 142 -4.21 16.46 -12.57
N THR A 143 -3.09 16.35 -11.84
CA THR A 143 -2.40 17.48 -11.23
C THR A 143 -1.12 17.86 -11.95
N SER A 144 -0.71 19.12 -11.82
CA SER A 144 0.66 19.54 -12.14
C SER A 144 1.64 19.03 -11.09
N PRO A 145 2.95 18.92 -11.40
CA PRO A 145 3.96 18.55 -10.43
C PRO A 145 4.02 19.54 -9.25
N ALA A 146 4.05 18.99 -8.03
CA ALA A 146 4.21 19.72 -6.77
C ALA A 146 5.17 18.96 -5.86
N THR A 147 5.63 19.57 -4.77
CA THR A 147 6.30 18.79 -3.71
C THR A 147 5.32 17.83 -3.05
N GLY A 148 5.81 16.75 -2.46
CA GLY A 148 4.96 15.79 -1.76
C GLY A 148 4.11 16.43 -0.66
N PRO A 149 4.67 17.29 0.22
CA PRO A 149 3.90 18.02 1.22
C PRO A 149 2.81 18.95 0.63
N GLU A 150 3.12 19.67 -0.48
CA GLU A 150 2.11 20.50 -1.16
C GLU A 150 0.99 19.64 -1.76
N TYR A 151 1.33 18.52 -2.41
CA TYR A 151 0.35 17.57 -2.91
C TYR A 151 -0.54 17.04 -1.79
N LEU A 152 0.05 16.58 -0.69
CA LEU A 152 -0.66 16.01 0.46
C LEU A 152 -1.48 17.04 1.26
N SER A 153 -1.19 18.33 1.12
CA SER A 153 -1.99 19.38 1.73
C SER A 153 -3.34 19.58 1.04
N ASN A 154 -3.44 19.18 -0.24
CA ASN A 154 -4.63 19.33 -1.06
C ASN A 154 -5.31 18.01 -1.43
N HIS A 155 -4.64 16.88 -1.21
CA HIS A 155 -5.11 15.56 -1.62
C HIS A 155 -4.96 14.52 -0.50
N PRO A 156 -5.79 13.47 -0.49
CA PRO A 156 -5.67 12.41 0.49
C PRO A 156 -4.36 11.63 0.33
N MET A 157 -3.83 11.14 1.44
CA MET A 157 -2.75 10.15 1.44
C MET A 157 -3.28 8.80 0.96
N ILE A 158 -2.74 8.28 -0.13
CA ILE A 158 -3.06 6.96 -0.67
C ILE A 158 -2.01 5.96 -0.20
N PRO A 159 -2.36 4.91 0.57
CA PRO A 159 -1.36 4.01 1.14
C PRO A 159 -0.91 2.87 0.20
N TYR A 160 -1.51 2.69 -0.97
CA TYR A 160 -1.30 1.52 -1.81
C TYR A 160 -0.10 1.67 -2.74
N ALA A 161 1.02 0.97 -2.48
CA ALA A 161 2.27 1.09 -3.24
C ALA A 161 2.12 0.74 -4.74
N TRP A 162 1.16 -0.09 -5.11
CA TRP A 162 0.89 -0.47 -6.50
C TRP A 162 0.24 0.64 -7.35
N ARG A 163 -0.21 1.76 -6.74
CA ARG A 163 -0.77 2.92 -7.45
C ARG A 163 0.28 3.95 -7.90
N TYR A 164 1.55 3.59 -7.90
CA TYR A 164 2.62 4.55 -8.10
C TYR A 164 3.66 4.06 -9.10
N LEU A 165 4.11 4.96 -9.97
CA LEU A 165 5.43 4.88 -10.58
C LEU A 165 6.41 5.67 -9.71
N LEU A 166 7.47 5.02 -9.26
CA LEU A 166 8.46 5.58 -8.34
C LEU A 166 9.81 5.69 -9.04
N SER A 167 10.45 6.84 -8.97
CA SER A 167 11.82 7.02 -9.47
C SER A 167 12.80 6.15 -8.68
N ALA A 168 13.55 5.29 -9.38
CA ALA A 168 14.59 4.48 -8.78
C ALA A 168 15.70 5.36 -8.18
N ASP A 169 16.04 6.45 -8.85
CA ASP A 169 16.99 7.45 -8.37
C ASP A 169 16.55 8.06 -7.04
N TYR A 170 15.27 8.43 -6.93
CA TYR A 170 14.69 8.95 -5.70
C TYR A 170 14.79 7.93 -4.55
N LEU A 171 14.39 6.67 -4.78
CA LEU A 171 14.49 5.60 -3.78
C LEU A 171 15.92 5.26 -3.38
N ASN A 172 16.88 5.37 -4.30
CA ASN A 172 18.29 5.12 -4.03
C ASN A 172 18.94 6.27 -3.25
N ARG A 173 18.62 7.51 -3.62
CA ARG A 173 19.11 8.72 -2.95
C ARG A 173 18.63 8.82 -1.50
N THR A 174 17.37 8.46 -1.25
CA THR A 174 16.77 8.51 0.09
C THR A 174 17.03 7.27 0.93
N GLY A 175 17.34 6.14 0.30
CA GLY A 175 17.51 4.86 0.98
C GLY A 175 16.21 4.25 1.52
N TYR A 176 15.03 4.83 1.22
CA TYR A 176 13.76 4.33 1.73
C TYR A 176 13.44 2.93 1.20
N ARG A 177 13.04 2.05 2.11
CA ARG A 177 12.66 0.66 1.85
C ARG A 177 11.44 0.31 2.70
N PHE A 178 10.72 -0.75 2.30
CA PHE A 178 9.70 -1.35 3.15
C PHE A 178 10.33 -1.91 4.42
N ASP A 179 9.61 -1.81 5.54
CA ASP A 179 10.07 -2.39 6.80
C ASP A 179 9.73 -3.89 6.84
N PRO A 180 10.71 -4.81 6.90
CA PRO A 180 10.43 -6.24 6.94
C PRO A 180 9.74 -6.72 8.22
N GLU A 181 9.81 -5.94 9.30
CA GLU A 181 9.10 -6.25 10.55
C GLU A 181 7.60 -5.96 10.46
N LEU A 182 7.19 -5.07 9.54
CA LEU A 182 5.80 -4.80 9.23
C LEU A 182 5.25 -5.86 8.27
N ARG A 183 4.59 -6.87 8.83
CA ARG A 183 3.98 -7.96 8.04
C ARG A 183 2.60 -7.61 7.49
N ILE A 184 2.03 -6.50 7.93
CA ILE A 184 0.68 -6.03 7.58
C ILE A 184 0.69 -4.51 7.57
N CYS A 185 -0.01 -3.92 6.59
CA CYS A 185 -0.12 -2.47 6.41
C CYS A 185 1.23 -1.77 6.17
N GLU A 186 2.20 -2.47 5.60
CA GLU A 186 3.57 -2.01 5.31
C GLU A 186 3.60 -0.85 4.30
N ASP A 187 2.61 -0.79 3.42
CA ASP A 187 2.48 0.23 2.37
C ASP A 187 2.31 1.64 2.96
N GLY A 188 1.45 1.78 3.95
CA GLY A 188 1.16 3.09 4.55
C GLY A 188 2.39 3.81 5.11
N PRO A 189 3.20 3.17 5.97
CA PRO A 189 4.45 3.73 6.45
C PRO A 189 5.46 4.04 5.35
N PHE A 190 5.64 3.12 4.39
CA PHE A 190 6.55 3.32 3.26
C PHE A 190 6.11 4.53 2.43
N MET A 191 4.84 4.57 2.01
CA MET A 191 4.29 5.65 1.20
C MET A 191 4.29 6.99 1.95
N SER A 192 4.04 7.01 3.26
CA SER A 192 4.12 8.23 4.06
C SER A 192 5.53 8.84 4.05
N ARG A 193 6.57 8.01 4.22
CA ARG A 193 7.96 8.47 4.17
C ARG A 193 8.32 9.04 2.81
N ILE A 194 8.02 8.32 1.74
CA ILE A 194 8.40 8.76 0.39
C ILE A 194 7.61 10.00 -0.05
N MET A 195 6.32 10.07 0.28
CA MET A 195 5.49 11.22 -0.11
C MET A 195 5.86 12.50 0.64
N LEU A 196 6.20 12.41 1.94
CA LEU A 196 6.62 13.58 2.73
C LEU A 196 7.93 14.21 2.24
N ASN A 197 8.79 13.44 1.55
CA ASN A 197 10.14 13.87 1.19
C ASN A 197 10.36 13.97 -0.33
N ALA A 198 9.32 13.80 -1.14
CA ALA A 198 9.43 13.90 -2.60
C ALA A 198 9.40 15.35 -3.06
N ASP A 199 10.28 15.67 -4.02
CA ASP A 199 10.38 17.01 -4.61
C ASP A 199 9.36 17.22 -5.75
N ARG A 200 9.00 16.12 -6.48
CA ARG A 200 8.17 16.20 -7.68
C ARG A 200 7.16 15.07 -7.73
N VAL A 201 5.95 15.36 -7.29
CA VAL A 201 4.79 14.44 -7.25
C VAL A 201 3.71 14.94 -8.19
N ALA A 202 3.11 14.05 -8.97
CA ALA A 202 1.91 14.34 -9.74
C ALA A 202 0.92 13.17 -9.70
N TYR A 203 -0.32 13.46 -10.00
CA TYR A 203 -1.39 12.47 -10.18
C TYR A 203 -1.91 12.54 -11.61
N GLU A 204 -2.22 11.38 -12.19
CA GLU A 204 -2.90 11.23 -13.47
C GLU A 204 -4.21 10.46 -13.27
N ASP A 205 -5.32 11.08 -13.69
CA ASP A 205 -6.63 10.44 -13.63
C ASP A 205 -6.80 9.41 -14.77
N VAL A 206 -6.03 8.36 -14.67
CA VAL A 206 -6.06 7.19 -15.58
C VAL A 206 -6.21 5.94 -14.74
N ILE A 207 -7.26 5.18 -15.00
CA ILE A 207 -7.39 3.83 -14.43
C ILE A 207 -6.39 2.93 -15.14
N ALA A 208 -5.34 2.51 -14.41
CA ALA A 208 -4.28 1.67 -14.93
C ALA A 208 -4.13 0.35 -14.16
N TYR A 209 -4.77 0.21 -13.02
CA TYR A 209 -4.67 -0.96 -12.15
C TYR A 209 -6.04 -1.55 -11.85
N CYS A 210 -6.14 -2.87 -11.87
CA CYS A 210 -7.32 -3.65 -11.51
C CYS A 210 -7.06 -4.42 -10.23
N TYR A 211 -7.62 -3.94 -9.12
CA TYR A 211 -7.57 -4.61 -7.84
C TYR A 211 -8.64 -5.70 -7.78
N VAL A 212 -8.21 -6.97 -7.65
CA VAL A 212 -9.11 -8.13 -7.65
C VAL A 212 -9.62 -8.41 -6.24
N SER A 213 -10.92 -8.21 -6.04
CA SER A 213 -11.57 -8.52 -4.77
C SER A 213 -11.86 -10.03 -4.66
N ARG A 214 -11.22 -10.70 -3.71
CA ARG A 214 -11.32 -12.14 -3.49
C ARG A 214 -11.84 -12.46 -2.10
N GLY A 215 -12.65 -13.51 -1.99
CA GLY A 215 -13.17 -13.98 -0.70
C GLY A 215 -12.10 -14.64 0.18
N ASP A 216 -11.05 -15.18 -0.42
CA ASP A 216 -9.90 -15.82 0.25
C ASP A 216 -8.73 -14.87 0.52
N SER A 217 -8.91 -13.57 0.26
CA SER A 217 -7.90 -12.55 0.54
C SER A 217 -7.46 -12.60 2.01
N PHE A 218 -6.15 -12.39 2.21
CA PHE A 218 -5.55 -12.24 3.54
C PHE A 218 -6.32 -11.25 4.44
N MET A 219 -6.85 -10.17 3.85
CA MET A 219 -7.62 -9.16 4.57
C MET A 219 -9.00 -9.63 5.05
N HIS A 220 -9.55 -10.71 4.49
CA HIS A 220 -10.86 -11.26 4.84
C HIS A 220 -10.79 -12.48 5.76
N ASN A 221 -9.59 -12.95 6.12
CA ASN A 221 -9.42 -14.11 6.99
C ASN A 221 -10.03 -13.87 8.40
N PRO A 222 -11.05 -14.65 8.83
CA PRO A 222 -11.73 -14.45 10.11
C PRO A 222 -11.03 -15.10 11.30
N ASP A 223 -9.91 -15.82 11.09
CA ASP A 223 -9.19 -16.51 12.17
C ASP A 223 -8.82 -15.55 13.31
N PRO A 224 -9.10 -15.86 14.58
CA PRO A 224 -8.85 -14.96 15.71
C PRO A 224 -7.37 -14.57 15.89
N LYS A 225 -6.43 -15.48 15.58
CA LYS A 225 -4.99 -15.18 15.67
C LYS A 225 -4.60 -14.21 14.56
N HIS A 226 -5.17 -14.43 13.35
CA HIS A 226 -4.98 -13.54 12.21
C HIS A 226 -5.54 -12.14 12.48
N LEU A 227 -6.76 -12.05 13.00
CA LEU A 227 -7.39 -10.77 13.38
C LEU A 227 -6.57 -10.03 14.44
N ARG A 228 -6.06 -10.75 15.47
CA ARG A 228 -5.18 -10.16 16.49
C ARG A 228 -3.89 -9.62 15.84
N HIS A 229 -3.27 -10.40 14.97
CA HIS A 229 -2.06 -9.98 14.25
C HIS A 229 -2.31 -8.73 13.41
N ARG A 230 -3.43 -8.64 12.69
CA ARG A 230 -3.84 -7.45 11.94
C ARG A 230 -3.98 -6.22 12.82
N MET A 231 -4.67 -6.33 13.95
CA MET A 231 -4.84 -5.18 14.86
C MET A 231 -3.49 -4.66 15.37
N MET A 232 -2.59 -5.56 15.75
CA MET A 232 -1.24 -5.16 16.17
C MET A 232 -0.45 -4.54 15.04
N GLY A 233 -0.45 -5.13 13.84
CA GLY A 233 0.22 -4.57 12.66
C GLY A 233 -0.30 -3.17 12.30
N GLN A 234 -1.60 -2.91 12.45
CA GLN A 234 -2.15 -1.57 12.26
C GLN A 234 -1.63 -0.55 13.29
N VAL A 235 -1.40 -0.96 14.54
CA VAL A 235 -0.78 -0.09 15.56
C VAL A 235 0.68 0.18 15.22
N GLU A 236 1.43 -0.84 14.81
CA GLU A 236 2.82 -0.70 14.38
C GLU A 236 2.94 0.23 13.15
N ALA A 237 2.08 0.04 12.17
CA ALA A 237 2.02 0.92 10.99
C ALA A 237 1.72 2.38 11.39
N ALA A 238 0.77 2.60 12.30
CA ALA A 238 0.47 3.93 12.82
C ALA A 238 1.67 4.55 13.56
N ALA A 239 2.41 3.75 14.33
CA ALA A 239 3.62 4.20 15.01
C ALA A 239 4.71 4.61 14.01
N SER A 240 4.94 3.81 12.99
CA SER A 240 5.92 4.10 11.95
C SER A 240 5.55 5.35 11.12
N ILE A 241 4.26 5.59 10.85
CA ILE A 241 3.81 6.84 10.21
C ILE A 241 4.06 8.04 11.14
N ASN A 242 3.78 7.89 12.44
CA ASN A 242 4.03 8.95 13.42
C ASN A 242 5.52 9.31 13.52
N GLU A 243 6.38 8.32 13.46
CA GLU A 243 7.83 8.52 13.39
C GLU A 243 8.23 9.28 12.13
N ALA A 244 7.73 8.90 10.95
CA ALA A 244 7.98 9.60 9.69
C ALA A 244 7.55 11.08 9.75
N MET A 245 6.39 11.35 10.36
CA MET A 245 5.90 12.72 10.59
C MET A 245 6.85 13.52 11.50
N SER A 246 7.30 12.92 12.61
CA SER A 246 8.21 13.57 13.55
C SER A 246 9.58 13.84 12.93
N GLN A 247 10.10 12.91 12.13
CA GLN A 247 11.35 13.08 11.38
C GLN A 247 11.24 14.23 10.36
N PHE A 248 10.14 14.29 9.61
CA PHE A 248 9.87 15.37 8.66
C PHE A 248 9.80 16.73 9.37
N GLU A 249 9.02 16.85 10.45
CA GLU A 249 8.89 18.09 11.22
C GLU A 249 10.24 18.55 11.80
N SER A 250 11.03 17.61 12.33
CA SER A 250 12.35 17.89 12.87
C SER A 250 13.35 18.37 11.80
N ALA A 251 13.26 17.82 10.59
CA ALA A 251 14.15 18.15 9.48
C ALA A 251 13.77 19.46 8.79
N THR A 252 12.50 19.81 8.72
CA THR A 252 12.00 20.94 7.91
C THR A 252 11.50 22.11 8.75
N GLY A 253 11.21 21.92 10.05
CA GLY A 253 10.51 22.88 10.90
C GLY A 253 9.04 23.07 10.51
N THR A 254 8.50 22.24 9.61
CA THR A 254 7.14 22.38 9.07
C THR A 254 6.25 21.26 9.60
N THR A 255 5.03 21.61 10.01
CA THR A 255 4.03 20.60 10.42
C THR A 255 3.66 19.70 9.24
N PRO A 256 3.69 18.37 9.40
CA PRO A 256 3.29 17.44 8.34
C PRO A 256 1.84 17.67 7.88
N PRO A 257 1.52 17.42 6.60
CA PRO A 257 0.16 17.54 6.07
C PRO A 257 -0.85 16.70 6.83
N ALA A 258 -2.04 17.24 7.05
CA ALA A 258 -3.11 16.59 7.84
C ALA A 258 -3.55 15.24 7.26
N SER A 259 -3.43 15.04 5.94
CA SER A 259 -3.75 13.76 5.28
C SER A 259 -2.88 12.60 5.76
N VAL A 260 -1.61 12.84 6.11
CA VAL A 260 -0.71 11.81 6.68
C VAL A 260 -1.12 11.47 8.12
N ALA A 261 -1.43 12.49 8.93
CA ALA A 261 -1.99 12.27 10.27
C ALA A 261 -3.34 11.54 10.20
N GLY A 262 -4.16 11.85 9.22
CA GLY A 262 -5.42 11.16 8.92
C GLY A 262 -5.20 9.66 8.68
N MET A 263 -4.21 9.29 7.85
CA MET A 263 -3.87 7.90 7.59
C MET A 263 -3.43 7.17 8.86
N ARG A 264 -2.52 7.75 9.66
CA ARG A 264 -2.14 7.19 10.97
C ARG A 264 -3.37 6.94 11.85
N ASN A 265 -4.27 7.90 11.93
CA ASN A 265 -5.46 7.80 12.77
C ASN A 265 -6.44 6.73 12.25
N VAL A 266 -6.58 6.56 10.95
CA VAL A 266 -7.39 5.49 10.35
C VAL A 266 -6.93 4.12 10.82
N TYR A 267 -5.63 3.84 10.82
CA TYR A 267 -5.10 2.57 11.33
C TYR A 267 -5.43 2.34 12.81
N LEU A 268 -5.28 3.38 13.65
CA LEU A 268 -5.65 3.29 15.07
C LEU A 268 -7.15 3.01 15.27
N TYR A 269 -8.00 3.65 14.45
CA TYR A 269 -9.44 3.41 14.48
C TYR A 269 -9.81 1.99 14.07
N PHE A 270 -9.22 1.47 13.00
CA PHE A 270 -9.46 0.09 12.57
C PHE A 270 -8.99 -0.91 13.64
N ALA A 271 -7.81 -0.70 14.22
CA ALA A 271 -7.32 -1.54 15.29
C ALA A 271 -8.28 -1.55 16.49
N MET A 272 -8.70 -0.37 16.95
CA MET A 272 -9.57 -0.23 18.13
C MET A 272 -10.99 -0.72 17.87
N THR A 273 -11.58 -0.46 16.72
CA THR A 273 -12.93 -0.96 16.39
C THR A 273 -12.93 -2.48 16.28
N LYS A 274 -11.91 -3.05 15.65
CA LYS A 274 -11.79 -4.50 15.53
C LYS A 274 -11.51 -5.15 16.89
N ALA A 275 -10.71 -4.50 17.74
CA ALA A 275 -10.44 -4.93 19.10
C ALA A 275 -11.73 -4.99 19.95
N LEU A 276 -12.67 -4.08 19.75
CA LEU A 276 -13.98 -4.12 20.41
C LEU A 276 -14.74 -5.38 20.01
N GLU A 277 -14.80 -5.68 18.71
CA GLU A 277 -15.50 -6.87 18.18
C GLU A 277 -14.88 -8.18 18.71
N CYS A 278 -13.56 -8.26 18.75
CA CYS A 278 -12.82 -9.47 19.07
C CYS A 278 -12.46 -9.62 20.56
N GLY A 279 -12.60 -8.55 21.37
CA GLY A 279 -12.29 -8.57 22.82
C GLY A 279 -10.84 -8.26 23.17
N TYR A 280 -10.04 -7.71 22.27
CA TYR A 280 -8.63 -7.38 22.49
C TYR A 280 -8.38 -5.89 22.88
N VAL A 281 -9.42 -5.19 23.38
CA VAL A 281 -9.36 -3.75 23.66
C VAL A 281 -8.20 -3.34 24.56
N GLN A 282 -7.95 -4.09 25.65
CA GLN A 282 -6.88 -3.73 26.59
C GLN A 282 -5.50 -3.91 25.96
N GLU A 283 -5.30 -4.98 25.22
CA GLU A 283 -4.03 -5.30 24.59
C GLU A 283 -3.68 -4.26 23.49
N VAL A 284 -4.64 -3.95 22.62
CA VAL A 284 -4.44 -2.94 21.56
C VAL A 284 -4.19 -1.56 22.17
N LEU A 285 -4.95 -1.18 23.21
CA LEU A 285 -4.77 0.11 23.88
C LEU A 285 -3.41 0.21 24.57
N GLU A 286 -2.94 -0.87 25.19
CA GLU A 286 -1.62 -0.92 25.82
C GLU A 286 -0.52 -0.72 24.75
N ARG A 287 -0.65 -1.38 23.60
CA ARG A 287 0.30 -1.23 22.49
C ARG A 287 0.32 0.20 21.94
N ILE A 288 -0.86 0.84 21.78
CA ILE A 288 -0.97 2.24 21.39
C ILE A 288 -0.25 3.16 22.39
N ARG A 289 -0.39 2.90 23.71
CA ARG A 289 0.29 3.67 24.75
C ARG A 289 1.80 3.48 24.75
N GLN A 290 2.28 2.27 24.52
CA GLN A 290 3.71 1.96 24.43
C GLN A 290 4.40 2.77 23.34
N HIS A 291 3.69 3.05 22.23
CA HIS A 291 4.16 3.92 21.15
C HIS A 291 3.92 5.42 21.39
N GLY A 292 3.39 5.82 22.54
CA GLY A 292 3.09 7.23 22.83
C GLY A 292 1.97 7.83 21.97
N LEU A 293 1.13 6.98 21.37
CA LEU A 293 0.05 7.40 20.45
C LEU A 293 -1.29 7.63 21.18
N TYR A 294 -1.31 7.59 22.49
CA TYR A 294 -2.51 7.85 23.31
C TYR A 294 -2.30 9.08 24.19
N PRO A 295 -3.26 10.00 24.27
CA PRO A 295 -4.52 10.07 23.51
C PRO A 295 -4.31 10.38 22.04
N PHE A 296 -5.05 9.71 21.14
CA PHE A 296 -4.98 10.02 19.71
C PHE A 296 -6.11 10.96 19.29
N PRO A 297 -5.85 11.90 18.36
CA PRO A 297 -6.84 12.88 17.94
C PRO A 297 -7.99 12.24 17.17
N CYS A 298 -9.14 12.92 17.12
CA CYS A 298 -10.23 12.54 16.24
C CYS A 298 -9.75 12.58 14.78
N VAL A 299 -10.22 11.63 13.97
CA VAL A 299 -9.92 11.62 12.54
C VAL A 299 -10.51 12.90 11.92
N GLY A 300 -9.68 13.63 11.18
CA GLY A 300 -10.09 14.85 10.48
C GLY A 300 -10.96 14.58 9.26
N PRO A 301 -11.47 15.64 8.61
CA PRO A 301 -12.29 15.52 7.41
C PRO A 301 -11.58 14.91 6.21
N GLU A 302 -10.25 14.89 6.20
CA GLU A 302 -9.41 14.31 5.13
C GLU A 302 -9.52 12.78 5.04
N ALA A 303 -9.92 12.13 6.12
CA ALA A 303 -10.30 10.73 6.09
C ALA A 303 -11.82 10.64 5.94
N ASN A 304 -12.33 9.68 5.17
CA ASN A 304 -13.77 9.41 5.01
C ASN A 304 -14.52 9.06 6.32
N TYR A 305 -13.89 9.34 7.48
CA TYR A 305 -14.36 9.07 8.84
C TYR A 305 -14.69 10.37 9.57
N HIS A 306 -15.62 11.14 9.02
CA HIS A 306 -16.10 12.39 9.60
C HIS A 306 -17.57 12.31 10.02
N GLY A 307 -18.06 13.33 10.71
CA GLY A 307 -19.44 13.41 11.17
C GLY A 307 -19.66 12.95 12.61
N VAL A 308 -20.91 13.08 13.08
CA VAL A 308 -21.30 12.84 14.49
C VAL A 308 -20.99 11.43 14.95
N LYS A 309 -21.24 10.42 14.09
CA LYS A 309 -20.95 9.00 14.38
C LYS A 309 -19.50 8.80 14.81
N TRP A 310 -18.56 9.35 14.06
CA TRP A 310 -17.14 9.17 14.33
C TRP A 310 -16.67 9.95 15.55
N LYS A 311 -17.22 11.13 15.82
CA LYS A 311 -16.97 11.87 17.06
C LYS A 311 -17.43 11.09 18.29
N VAL A 312 -18.59 10.44 18.19
CA VAL A 312 -19.11 9.56 19.27
C VAL A 312 -18.19 8.36 19.47
N ILE A 313 -17.83 7.65 18.41
CA ILE A 313 -16.91 6.50 18.48
C ILE A 313 -15.58 6.91 19.11
N HIS A 314 -14.98 8.01 18.67
CA HIS A 314 -13.76 8.56 19.26
C HIS A 314 -13.93 8.87 20.76
N GLY A 315 -14.98 9.57 21.12
CA GLY A 315 -15.26 9.89 22.54
C GLY A 315 -15.41 8.66 23.43
N LEU A 316 -15.93 7.56 22.87
CA LEU A 316 -16.00 6.25 23.55
C LEU A 316 -14.63 5.57 23.64
N MET A 317 -13.85 5.59 22.56
CA MET A 317 -12.50 5.02 22.53
C MET A 317 -11.56 5.71 23.55
N MET A 318 -11.74 7.02 23.75
CA MET A 318 -11.00 7.80 24.74
C MET A 318 -11.40 7.48 26.19
N ARG A 319 -12.37 6.58 26.41
CA ARG A 319 -12.79 6.08 27.72
C ARG A 319 -12.59 4.57 27.83
N PRO A 320 -11.36 4.08 28.11
CA PRO A 320 -10.99 2.67 28.00
C PRO A 320 -11.90 1.71 28.78
N ARG A 321 -12.37 2.13 29.97
CA ARG A 321 -13.29 1.31 30.80
C ARG A 321 -14.62 1.11 30.11
N LEU A 322 -15.17 2.18 29.50
CA LEU A 322 -16.44 2.14 28.77
C LEU A 322 -16.30 1.35 27.47
N TRP A 323 -15.21 1.55 26.73
CA TRP A 323 -14.92 0.82 25.50
C TRP A 323 -14.81 -0.69 25.75
N ASN A 324 -14.15 -1.09 26.84
CA ASN A 324 -14.03 -2.49 27.24
C ASN A 324 -15.38 -3.09 27.68
N LEU A 325 -16.23 -2.32 28.37
CA LEU A 325 -17.59 -2.73 28.72
C LEU A 325 -18.43 -2.97 27.47
N LEU A 326 -18.39 -2.02 26.51
CA LEU A 326 -19.09 -2.14 25.22
C LEU A 326 -18.62 -3.38 24.45
N SER A 327 -17.33 -3.71 24.48
CA SER A 327 -16.80 -4.93 23.88
C SER A 327 -17.43 -6.20 24.48
N LYS A 328 -17.57 -6.25 25.80
CA LYS A 328 -18.19 -7.40 26.49
C LYS A 328 -19.67 -7.53 26.10
N VAL A 329 -20.43 -6.43 26.09
CA VAL A 329 -21.85 -6.39 25.71
C VAL A 329 -22.01 -6.80 24.24
N TYR A 330 -21.25 -6.22 23.33
CA TYR A 330 -21.30 -6.53 21.91
C TYR A 330 -21.09 -8.02 21.62
N ARG A 331 -20.10 -8.64 22.27
CA ARG A 331 -19.83 -10.08 22.12
C ARG A 331 -20.88 -10.98 22.77
N ALA A 332 -21.54 -10.51 23.83
CA ALA A 332 -22.63 -11.25 24.45
C ALA A 332 -23.91 -11.30 23.59
N ILE A 333 -24.16 -10.21 22.81
CA ILE A 333 -25.34 -10.12 21.91
C ILE A 333 -25.12 -10.95 20.62
N ARG A 334 -23.87 -11.14 20.18
CA ARG A 334 -23.55 -11.89 18.95
C ARG A 334 -23.30 -13.39 19.15
N LYS A 335 -23.32 -13.87 20.38
CA LYS A 335 -23.39 -15.31 20.71
C LYS A 335 -24.84 -15.80 20.66
#